data_b214aa6f6b621649865653775d81ea0c
#
_entry.id   b214aa6f6b621649865653775d81ea0c
#
_cell.length_a   1.000
_cell.length_b   1.000
_cell.length_c   1.000
_cell.angle_alpha   90.00
_cell.angle_beta   90.00
_cell.angle_gamma   90.00
#
_symmetry.space_group_name_H-M   'P 1'
#
loop_
_entity.id
_entity.type
_entity.pdbx_description
1 polymer ?
#
loop_
_entity_poly.entity_id
_entity_poly.type
_entity_poly.pdbx_seq_one_letter_code
_entity_poly.pdbx_strand_id
1 'polypeptide(L)'
;MERKIEASELIINNDGSIFHLHVKPEQLATTIILVGDPNRVTMVASHFDNIECEVSNREFHTITGTYKGKRISCVSHGIGCDNMDIVITELDALANIDFNTREIKKEHTTLTMVRIGTSGGIQPICPIGSYVVAEMSVGFDGLLNYYEVPEGVFDLEMERAFCDHTQFGRRLAAPYFVHANRELVDKIGYDMIKGITISAPGFYGPQGRYVRAKPLDIELNKKIMSFKYKD
;
A
#
# COMPACT_ATOMS: atom_id res chain seq x y z
N MET A 1 26.07 7.86 17.50
CA MET A 1 26.34 8.24 16.10
C MET A 1 25.09 7.89 15.32
N GLU A 2 24.55 8.86 14.60
CA GLU A 2 23.42 8.60 13.69
C GLU A 2 23.91 7.63 12.60
N ARG A 3 23.09 6.64 12.25
CA ARG A 3 23.44 5.62 11.26
C ARG A 3 23.52 6.26 9.87
N LYS A 4 24.67 6.18 9.22
CA LYS A 4 24.82 6.55 7.82
C LYS A 4 24.34 5.37 6.95
N ILE A 5 23.45 5.66 5.99
CA ILE A 5 22.90 4.65 5.08
C ILE A 5 23.88 4.39 3.95
N GLU A 6 24.30 3.14 3.77
CA GLU A 6 25.26 2.76 2.74
C GLU A 6 24.68 2.88 1.32
N ALA A 7 25.55 3.04 0.33
CA ALA A 7 25.12 3.16 -1.06
C ALA A 7 24.42 1.91 -1.60
N SER A 8 24.73 0.74 -1.03
CA SER A 8 24.08 -0.53 -1.35
C SER A 8 22.71 -0.71 -0.70
N GLU A 9 22.39 0.05 0.37
CA GLU A 9 21.11 0.01 1.06
C GLU A 9 20.09 0.98 0.45
N LEU A 10 20.55 2.15 0.00
CA LEU A 10 19.73 3.15 -0.68
C LEU A 10 20.47 3.65 -1.92
N ILE A 11 20.05 3.26 -3.09
CA ILE A 11 20.65 3.68 -4.34
C ILE A 11 20.09 5.05 -4.75
N ILE A 12 20.99 6.00 -4.92
CA ILE A 12 20.70 7.34 -5.43
C ILE A 12 21.40 7.49 -6.77
N ASN A 13 20.67 7.89 -7.79
CA ASN A 13 21.19 8.08 -9.14
C ASN A 13 22.12 9.31 -9.21
N ASN A 14 22.95 9.40 -10.24
CA ASN A 14 23.89 10.51 -10.41
C ASN A 14 23.21 11.88 -10.55
N ASP A 15 21.95 11.91 -10.96
CA ASP A 15 21.14 13.13 -11.09
C ASP A 15 20.46 13.53 -9.77
N GLY A 16 20.67 12.78 -8.68
CA GLY A 16 20.09 13.00 -7.37
C GLY A 16 18.69 12.40 -7.17
N SER A 17 18.16 11.67 -8.15
CA SER A 17 16.88 10.95 -8.02
C SER A 17 17.05 9.63 -7.28
N ILE A 18 15.99 9.14 -6.65
CA ILE A 18 15.94 7.79 -6.06
C ILE A 18 15.85 6.74 -7.17
N PHE A 19 16.31 5.52 -6.88
CA PHE A 19 16.63 4.55 -7.94
C PHE A 19 15.44 4.08 -8.75
N HIS A 20 14.38 3.56 -8.09
CA HIS A 20 13.27 2.96 -8.82
C HIS A 20 12.24 4.00 -9.26
N LEU A 21 11.82 4.89 -8.37
CA LEU A 21 10.85 5.93 -8.72
C LEU A 21 11.43 7.02 -9.63
N HIS A 22 12.74 7.21 -9.66
CA HIS A 22 13.45 8.26 -10.41
C HIS A 22 13.03 9.69 -10.03
N VAL A 23 12.41 9.85 -8.87
CA VAL A 23 11.92 11.11 -8.31
C VAL A 23 12.98 11.71 -7.42
N LYS A 24 13.07 13.03 -7.36
CA LYS A 24 13.94 13.79 -6.45
C LYS A 24 13.14 14.25 -5.22
N PRO A 25 13.81 14.51 -4.08
CA PRO A 25 13.11 14.93 -2.85
C PRO A 25 12.20 16.15 -3.04
N GLU A 26 12.62 17.16 -3.79
CA GLU A 26 11.85 18.37 -4.06
C GLU A 26 10.62 18.14 -4.96
N GLN A 27 10.61 17.05 -5.70
CA GLN A 27 9.50 16.69 -6.62
C GLN A 27 8.35 15.99 -5.90
N LEU A 28 8.55 15.50 -4.67
CA LEU A 28 7.52 14.78 -3.92
C LEU A 28 6.67 15.74 -3.07
N ALA A 29 5.35 15.55 -3.12
CA ALA A 29 4.41 16.18 -2.18
C ALA A 29 4.22 15.30 -0.92
N THR A 30 3.83 15.89 0.20
CA THR A 30 3.52 15.16 1.45
C THR A 30 2.15 14.47 1.42
N THR A 31 1.27 14.86 0.49
CA THR A 31 0.00 14.17 0.23
C THR A 31 0.14 13.36 -1.04
N ILE A 32 -0.09 12.06 -0.96
CA ILE A 32 0.21 11.12 -2.04
C ILE A 32 -1.02 10.25 -2.33
N ILE A 33 -1.41 10.20 -3.60
CA ILE A 33 -2.38 9.24 -4.11
C ILE A 33 -1.60 8.08 -4.74
N LEU A 34 -1.85 6.85 -4.27
CA LEU A 34 -1.26 5.64 -4.82
C LEU A 34 -2.25 4.91 -5.71
N VAL A 35 -1.81 4.50 -6.88
CA VAL A 35 -2.61 3.71 -7.84
C VAL A 35 -1.80 2.52 -8.35
N GLY A 36 -2.48 1.44 -8.77
CA GLY A 36 -1.78 0.25 -9.28
C GLY A 36 -1.28 0.43 -10.72
N ASP A 37 -2.10 1.03 -11.58
CA ASP A 37 -1.87 1.17 -13.01
C ASP A 37 -1.24 2.53 -13.34
N PRO A 38 -0.08 2.58 -14.05
CA PRO A 38 0.52 3.84 -14.49
C PRO A 38 -0.43 4.78 -15.27
N ASN A 39 -1.34 4.22 -16.06
CA ASN A 39 -2.32 5.02 -16.80
C ASN A 39 -3.31 5.77 -15.89
N ARG A 40 -3.55 5.27 -14.69
CA ARG A 40 -4.41 5.97 -13.72
C ARG A 40 -3.74 7.21 -13.13
N VAL A 41 -2.41 7.28 -13.14
CA VAL A 41 -1.69 8.48 -12.70
C VAL A 41 -2.08 9.67 -13.57
N THR A 42 -2.07 9.49 -14.88
CA THR A 42 -2.51 10.53 -15.84
C THR A 42 -3.99 10.89 -15.65
N MET A 43 -4.84 9.88 -15.39
CA MET A 43 -6.27 10.11 -15.13
C MET A 43 -6.48 10.97 -13.86
N VAL A 44 -5.77 10.68 -12.77
CA VAL A 44 -5.83 11.48 -11.54
C VAL A 44 -5.27 12.88 -11.78
N ALA A 45 -4.12 12.98 -12.45
CA ALA A 45 -3.45 14.24 -12.73
C ALA A 45 -4.24 15.15 -13.69
N SER A 46 -5.15 14.60 -14.50
CA SER A 46 -6.05 15.41 -15.35
C SER A 46 -7.00 16.31 -14.55
N HIS A 47 -7.13 16.07 -13.23
CA HIS A 47 -7.90 16.93 -12.32
C HIS A 47 -7.03 17.99 -11.64
N PHE A 48 -5.70 17.98 -11.80
CA PHE A 48 -4.82 18.97 -11.20
C PHE A 48 -4.97 20.32 -11.87
N ASP A 49 -4.91 21.39 -11.09
CA ASP A 49 -4.95 22.76 -11.58
C ASP A 49 -3.64 23.13 -12.32
N ASN A 50 -2.54 22.54 -11.88
CA ASN A 50 -1.21 22.70 -12.44
C ASN A 50 -0.38 21.45 -12.24
N ILE A 51 0.43 21.08 -13.21
CA ILE A 51 1.42 20.01 -13.14
C ILE A 51 2.80 20.65 -12.95
N GLU A 52 3.51 20.24 -11.89
CA GLU A 52 4.86 20.71 -11.56
C GLU A 52 5.92 19.84 -12.21
N CYS A 53 5.74 18.51 -12.13
CA CYS A 53 6.67 17.55 -12.74
C CYS A 53 5.96 16.22 -13.03
N GLU A 54 6.53 15.52 -14.00
CA GLU A 54 6.13 14.18 -14.40
C GLU A 54 7.39 13.33 -14.59
N VAL A 55 7.42 12.16 -13.97
CA VAL A 55 8.53 11.20 -14.04
C VAL A 55 7.98 9.81 -14.28
N SER A 56 8.56 9.08 -15.21
CA SER A 56 8.21 7.69 -15.48
C SER A 56 9.46 6.83 -15.58
N ASN A 57 9.49 5.76 -14.83
CA ASN A 57 10.56 4.76 -14.87
C ASN A 57 10.00 3.38 -14.56
N ARG A 58 10.20 2.42 -15.46
CA ARG A 58 9.59 1.08 -15.36
C ARG A 58 8.06 1.19 -15.25
N GLU A 59 7.46 0.49 -14.27
CA GLU A 59 6.05 0.55 -13.92
C GLU A 59 5.68 1.71 -12.97
N PHE A 60 6.67 2.47 -12.52
CA PHE A 60 6.49 3.61 -11.63
C PHE A 60 6.30 4.89 -12.45
N HIS A 61 5.16 5.51 -12.28
CA HIS A 61 4.82 6.78 -12.89
C HIS A 61 4.41 7.74 -11.77
N THR A 62 5.01 8.90 -11.72
CA THR A 62 4.75 9.94 -10.73
C THR A 62 4.41 11.25 -11.43
N ILE A 63 3.29 11.85 -11.07
CA ILE A 63 2.94 13.22 -11.44
C ILE A 63 2.68 14.00 -10.15
N THR A 64 3.40 15.10 -9.98
CA THR A 64 3.19 16.04 -8.88
C THR A 64 2.62 17.33 -9.43
N GLY A 65 1.64 17.88 -8.73
CA GLY A 65 0.98 19.11 -9.10
C GLY A 65 0.14 19.68 -7.96
N THR A 66 -0.76 20.59 -8.31
CA THR A 66 -1.66 21.22 -7.35
C THR A 66 -3.12 20.93 -7.70
N TYR A 67 -3.93 20.72 -6.68
CA TYR A 67 -5.37 20.60 -6.79
C TYR A 67 -6.04 21.44 -5.69
N LYS A 68 -6.83 22.46 -6.08
CA LYS A 68 -7.48 23.41 -5.16
C LYS A 68 -6.50 23.99 -4.12
N GLY A 69 -5.31 24.38 -4.59
CA GLY A 69 -4.27 24.98 -3.78
C GLY A 69 -3.48 24.01 -2.90
N LYS A 70 -3.72 22.69 -2.97
CA LYS A 70 -2.95 21.66 -2.27
C LYS A 70 -1.99 20.98 -3.22
N ARG A 71 -0.74 20.83 -2.80
CA ARG A 71 0.27 20.07 -3.53
C ARG A 71 0.06 18.59 -3.31
N ILE A 72 -0.04 17.81 -4.38
CA ILE A 72 -0.34 16.37 -4.37
C ILE A 72 0.58 15.67 -5.37
N SER A 73 1.10 14.51 -4.99
CA SER A 73 1.73 13.55 -5.91
C SER A 73 0.79 12.39 -6.17
N CYS A 74 0.65 11.99 -7.42
CA CYS A 74 0.03 10.71 -7.77
C CYS A 74 1.12 9.75 -8.24
N VAL A 75 1.20 8.56 -7.66
CA VAL A 75 2.27 7.59 -7.91
C VAL A 75 1.67 6.23 -8.23
N SER A 76 2.11 5.59 -9.32
CA SER A 76 1.79 4.18 -9.55
C SER A 76 2.77 3.27 -8.83
N HIS A 77 2.24 2.18 -8.27
CA HIS A 77 3.06 1.16 -7.62
C HIS A 77 3.16 -0.15 -8.41
N GLY A 78 2.50 -0.27 -9.56
CA GLY A 78 2.49 -1.52 -10.32
C GLY A 78 1.73 -2.64 -9.58
N ILE A 79 2.17 -3.89 -9.77
CA ILE A 79 1.57 -5.10 -9.23
C ILE A 79 2.55 -5.79 -8.28
N GLY A 80 2.03 -6.29 -7.16
CA GLY A 80 2.76 -7.14 -6.23
C GLY A 80 3.24 -6.44 -4.96
N CYS A 81 3.54 -7.25 -3.94
CA CYS A 81 4.02 -6.76 -2.65
C CYS A 81 5.44 -6.22 -2.73
N ASP A 82 6.28 -6.77 -3.61
CA ASP A 82 7.65 -6.32 -3.86
C ASP A 82 7.66 -4.85 -4.30
N ASN A 83 6.79 -4.48 -5.24
CA ASN A 83 6.65 -3.11 -5.69
C ASN A 83 6.13 -2.18 -4.59
N MET A 84 5.24 -2.67 -3.72
CA MET A 84 4.77 -1.89 -2.56
C MET A 84 5.90 -1.61 -1.58
N ASP A 85 6.77 -2.58 -1.32
CA ASP A 85 7.97 -2.39 -0.50
C ASP A 85 8.87 -1.28 -1.07
N ILE A 86 9.18 -1.37 -2.36
CA ILE A 86 9.99 -0.38 -3.08
C ILE A 86 9.36 1.02 -2.97
N VAL A 87 8.08 1.14 -3.34
CA VAL A 87 7.41 2.44 -3.41
C VAL A 87 7.31 3.10 -2.05
N ILE A 88 6.86 2.38 -1.02
CA ILE A 88 6.69 2.95 0.32
C ILE A 88 8.04 3.34 0.91
N THR A 89 9.05 2.48 0.79
CA THR A 89 10.40 2.75 1.30
C THR A 89 11.05 3.93 0.57
N GLU A 90 10.92 4.00 -0.76
CA GLU A 90 11.51 5.11 -1.52
C GLU A 90 10.77 6.44 -1.31
N LEU A 91 9.45 6.43 -1.14
CA LEU A 91 8.68 7.64 -0.79
C LEU A 91 9.06 8.17 0.61
N ASP A 92 9.23 7.26 1.58
CA ASP A 92 9.72 7.65 2.91
C ASP A 92 11.15 8.19 2.85
N ALA A 93 12.03 7.54 2.09
CA ALA A 93 13.41 7.98 1.91
C ALA A 93 13.49 9.39 1.29
N LEU A 94 12.69 9.68 0.26
CA LEU A 94 12.60 11.01 -0.35
C LEU A 94 12.20 12.10 0.67
N ALA A 95 11.32 11.76 1.59
CA ALA A 95 10.83 12.70 2.61
C ALA A 95 11.82 12.84 3.78
N ASN A 96 12.41 11.74 4.25
CA ASN A 96 13.04 11.64 5.56
C ASN A 96 14.55 11.36 5.56
N ILE A 97 15.18 11.18 4.38
CA ILE A 97 16.63 11.01 4.27
C ILE A 97 17.23 12.22 3.55
N ASP A 98 18.35 12.74 4.08
CA ASP A 98 19.20 13.70 3.37
C ASP A 98 20.07 12.92 2.39
N PHE A 99 19.85 13.10 1.10
CA PHE A 99 20.58 12.37 0.05
C PHE A 99 22.05 12.79 -0.07
N ASN A 100 22.44 13.96 0.42
CA ASN A 100 23.83 14.42 0.40
C ASN A 100 24.65 13.78 1.53
N THR A 101 24.11 13.75 2.75
CA THR A 101 24.77 13.16 3.93
C THR A 101 24.50 11.68 4.07
N ARG A 102 23.40 11.18 3.48
CA ARG A 102 22.87 9.83 3.61
C ARG A 102 22.48 9.48 5.05
N GLU A 103 21.95 10.46 5.77
CA GLU A 103 21.51 10.34 7.15
C GLU A 103 20.02 10.61 7.24
N ILE A 104 19.37 10.02 8.25
CA ILE A 104 17.97 10.30 8.55
C ILE A 104 17.85 11.76 9.01
N LYS A 105 16.91 12.52 8.43
CA LYS A 105 16.66 13.90 8.81
C LYS A 105 16.20 13.99 10.28
N LYS A 106 16.65 15.01 10.99
CA LYS A 106 16.25 15.25 12.38
C LYS A 106 14.76 15.55 12.51
N GLU A 107 14.21 16.26 11.55
CA GLU A 107 12.79 16.59 11.50
C GLU A 107 12.09 15.56 10.62
N HIS A 108 11.20 14.77 11.23
CA HIS A 108 10.42 13.76 10.53
C HIS A 108 9.25 14.40 9.78
N THR A 109 9.15 14.10 8.49
CA THR A 109 8.03 14.48 7.64
C THR A 109 7.02 13.34 7.53
N THR A 110 5.83 13.53 8.05
CA THR A 110 4.74 12.56 7.91
C THR A 110 4.12 12.64 6.51
N LEU A 111 4.07 11.52 5.81
CA LEU A 111 3.40 11.38 4.53
C LEU A 111 1.95 10.94 4.73
N THR A 112 1.02 11.62 4.07
CA THR A 112 -0.39 11.19 3.99
C THR A 112 -0.60 10.44 2.70
N MET A 113 -0.87 9.13 2.79
CA MET A 113 -1.02 8.26 1.63
C MET A 113 -2.44 7.70 1.54
N VAL A 114 -3.05 7.81 0.36
CA VAL A 114 -4.36 7.20 0.05
C VAL A 114 -4.22 6.36 -1.20
N ARG A 115 -4.49 5.06 -1.07
CA ARG A 115 -4.47 4.16 -2.22
C ARG A 115 -5.86 4.03 -2.83
N ILE A 116 -5.95 4.29 -4.14
CA ILE A 116 -7.16 4.09 -4.92
C ILE A 116 -6.95 2.87 -5.84
N GLY A 117 -7.77 1.86 -5.68
CA GLY A 117 -7.66 0.61 -6.42
C GLY A 117 -9.00 -0.04 -6.69
N THR A 118 -8.95 -1.27 -7.17
CA THR A 118 -10.11 -2.13 -7.35
C THR A 118 -9.95 -3.39 -6.49
N SER A 119 -11.04 -3.96 -6.03
CA SER A 119 -11.05 -5.21 -5.28
C SER A 119 -12.25 -6.08 -5.68
N GLY A 120 -12.17 -7.38 -5.45
CA GLY A 120 -13.31 -8.28 -5.54
C GLY A 120 -14.12 -8.24 -4.25
N GLY A 121 -15.43 -8.05 -4.34
CA GLY A 121 -16.32 -8.19 -3.19
C GLY A 121 -16.50 -9.66 -2.82
N ILE A 122 -16.23 -10.01 -1.56
CA ILE A 122 -16.50 -11.37 -1.03
C ILE A 122 -17.85 -11.43 -0.34
N GLN A 123 -18.31 -10.33 0.25
CA GLN A 123 -19.54 -10.26 0.99
C GLN A 123 -20.72 -9.75 0.14
N PRO A 124 -21.95 -10.26 0.33
CA PRO A 124 -23.13 -9.82 -0.42
C PRO A 124 -23.44 -8.32 -0.28
N ILE A 125 -22.99 -7.67 0.80
CA ILE A 125 -23.13 -6.23 1.02
C ILE A 125 -22.34 -5.39 0.02
N CYS A 126 -21.38 -5.99 -0.70
CA CYS A 126 -20.52 -5.31 -1.67
C CYS A 126 -20.86 -5.74 -3.12
N PRO A 127 -22.01 -5.34 -3.69
CA PRO A 127 -22.30 -5.62 -5.10
C PRO A 127 -21.30 -4.90 -6.03
N ILE A 128 -21.26 -5.34 -7.30
CA ILE A 128 -20.39 -4.71 -8.32
C ILE A 128 -20.73 -3.22 -8.43
N GLY A 129 -19.70 -2.38 -8.45
CA GLY A 129 -19.83 -0.93 -8.52
C GLY A 129 -19.89 -0.23 -7.15
N SER A 130 -19.80 -0.98 -6.04
CA SER A 130 -19.73 -0.38 -4.70
C SER A 130 -18.44 0.35 -4.47
N TYR A 131 -18.49 1.48 -3.78
CA TYR A 131 -17.33 2.14 -3.19
C TYR A 131 -17.12 1.59 -1.78
N VAL A 132 -15.90 1.12 -1.53
CA VAL A 132 -15.50 0.52 -0.25
C VAL A 132 -14.29 1.26 0.30
N VAL A 133 -14.30 1.59 1.59
CA VAL A 133 -13.12 2.07 2.32
C VAL A 133 -12.66 0.99 3.29
N ALA A 134 -11.36 0.69 3.27
CA ALA A 134 -10.76 -0.26 4.20
C ALA A 134 -10.55 0.40 5.57
N GLU A 135 -11.24 -0.11 6.60
CA GLU A 135 -10.95 0.24 8.01
C GLU A 135 -9.77 -0.57 8.54
N MET A 136 -9.55 -1.74 7.93
CA MET A 136 -8.45 -2.64 8.24
C MET A 136 -7.98 -3.31 6.95
N SER A 137 -6.69 -3.55 6.87
CA SER A 137 -6.07 -4.33 5.81
C SER A 137 -5.44 -5.61 6.37
N VAL A 138 -5.63 -6.70 5.64
CA VAL A 138 -5.02 -7.99 5.98
C VAL A 138 -4.03 -8.36 4.89
N GLY A 139 -2.77 -8.57 5.25
CA GLY A 139 -1.74 -9.00 4.34
C GLY A 139 -1.51 -10.51 4.42
N PHE A 140 -1.64 -11.20 3.30
CA PHE A 140 -1.29 -12.62 3.16
C PHE A 140 0.11 -12.80 2.55
N ASP A 141 0.76 -11.70 2.19
CA ASP A 141 2.06 -11.68 1.51
C ASP A 141 3.24 -11.92 2.46
N GLY A 142 3.08 -11.62 3.75
CA GLY A 142 4.11 -11.75 4.75
C GLY A 142 5.16 -10.64 4.72
N LEU A 143 5.00 -9.57 3.93
CA LEU A 143 5.99 -8.52 3.76
C LEU A 143 6.37 -7.85 5.08
N LEU A 144 5.39 -7.47 5.90
CA LEU A 144 5.66 -6.79 7.17
C LEU A 144 6.34 -7.69 8.22
N ASN A 145 6.35 -9.01 8.03
CA ASN A 145 7.08 -9.93 8.92
C ASN A 145 8.60 -9.82 8.79
N TYR A 146 9.10 -9.10 7.77
CA TYR A 146 10.53 -8.80 7.60
C TYR A 146 10.96 -7.49 8.29
N TYR A 147 10.01 -6.73 8.85
CA TYR A 147 10.28 -5.45 9.51
C TYR A 147 10.02 -5.53 11.01
N GLU A 148 10.79 -4.77 11.78
CA GLU A 148 10.46 -4.50 13.17
C GLU A 148 9.26 -3.54 13.21
N VAL A 149 8.11 -4.04 13.68
CA VAL A 149 6.85 -3.30 13.70
C VAL A 149 6.57 -2.86 15.14
N PRO A 150 6.23 -1.57 15.37
CA PRO A 150 5.90 -1.08 16.69
C PRO A 150 4.75 -1.87 17.36
N GLU A 151 4.80 -1.99 18.68
CA GLU A 151 3.73 -2.65 19.46
C GLU A 151 2.38 -1.98 19.20
N GLY A 152 1.33 -2.80 19.04
CA GLY A 152 -0.04 -2.34 18.81
C GLY A 152 -0.39 -2.04 17.35
N VAL A 153 0.55 -2.16 16.40
CA VAL A 153 0.24 -2.04 14.97
C VAL A 153 -0.51 -3.24 14.44
N PHE A 154 -0.12 -4.46 14.89
CA PHE A 154 -0.82 -5.70 14.52
C PHE A 154 -1.92 -6.04 15.51
N ASP A 155 -3.09 -6.41 15.01
CA ASP A 155 -4.17 -7.02 15.81
C ASP A 155 -3.93 -8.54 15.91
N LEU A 156 -3.09 -8.92 16.88
CA LEU A 156 -2.69 -10.30 17.11
C LEU A 156 -3.84 -11.20 17.59
N GLU A 157 -4.87 -10.64 18.25
CA GLU A 157 -6.04 -11.43 18.66
C GLU A 157 -6.88 -11.82 17.45
N MET A 158 -7.12 -10.86 16.57
CA MET A 158 -7.86 -11.10 15.34
C MET A 158 -7.11 -12.03 14.38
N GLU A 159 -5.77 -11.90 14.29
CA GLU A 159 -4.92 -12.83 13.54
C GLU A 159 -5.12 -14.27 14.01
N ARG A 160 -5.03 -14.51 15.32
CA ARG A 160 -5.20 -15.85 15.90
C ARG A 160 -6.58 -16.39 15.61
N ALA A 161 -7.63 -15.60 15.87
CA ALA A 161 -9.02 -16.00 15.62
C ALA A 161 -9.25 -16.33 14.13
N PHE A 162 -8.69 -15.53 13.22
CA PHE A 162 -8.77 -15.78 11.79
C PHE A 162 -8.04 -17.06 11.37
N CYS A 163 -6.82 -17.27 11.85
CA CYS A 163 -6.03 -18.47 11.55
C CYS A 163 -6.73 -19.75 12.06
N ASP A 164 -7.30 -19.69 13.26
CA ASP A 164 -8.04 -20.82 13.86
C ASP A 164 -9.32 -21.12 13.07
N HIS A 165 -10.07 -20.09 12.69
CA HIS A 165 -11.31 -20.25 11.93
C HIS A 165 -11.07 -20.79 10.52
N THR A 166 -10.10 -20.20 9.82
CA THR A 166 -9.81 -20.56 8.43
C THR A 166 -8.94 -21.81 8.29
N GLN A 167 -8.34 -22.28 9.38
CA GLN A 167 -7.29 -23.30 9.37
C GLN A 167 -6.16 -22.90 8.41
N PHE A 168 -5.70 -21.64 8.55
CA PHE A 168 -4.72 -21.06 7.63
C PHE A 168 -3.45 -21.90 7.56
N GLY A 169 -3.03 -22.20 6.32
CA GLY A 169 -2.02 -23.22 6.10
C GLY A 169 -0.64 -22.88 6.68
N ARG A 170 -0.03 -23.79 7.45
CA ARG A 170 1.29 -23.61 8.07
C ARG A 170 2.46 -23.31 7.13
N ARG A 171 2.28 -23.53 5.82
CA ARG A 171 3.28 -23.20 4.79
C ARG A 171 3.12 -21.80 4.21
N LEU A 172 2.03 -21.12 4.56
CA LEU A 172 1.78 -19.75 4.14
C LEU A 172 2.45 -18.81 5.15
N ALA A 173 2.78 -17.60 4.70
CA ALA A 173 3.22 -16.56 5.62
C ALA A 173 2.10 -16.23 6.61
N ALA A 174 2.44 -16.01 7.89
CA ALA A 174 1.47 -15.57 8.88
C ALA A 174 0.78 -14.28 8.39
N PRO A 175 -0.56 -14.23 8.36
CA PRO A 175 -1.25 -13.02 7.96
C PRO A 175 -1.07 -11.94 9.02
N TYR A 176 -1.06 -10.69 8.60
CA TYR A 176 -1.02 -9.56 9.53
C TYR A 176 -2.25 -8.67 9.33
N PHE A 177 -2.75 -8.10 10.42
CA PHE A 177 -3.96 -7.30 10.48
C PHE A 177 -3.60 -5.91 10.96
N VAL A 178 -3.81 -4.89 10.11
CA VAL A 178 -3.40 -3.50 10.37
C VAL A 178 -4.57 -2.56 10.16
N HIS A 179 -4.87 -1.74 11.17
CA HIS A 179 -5.90 -0.71 11.07
C HIS A 179 -5.47 0.44 10.15
N ALA A 180 -6.40 0.92 9.34
CA ALA A 180 -6.21 2.15 8.59
C ALA A 180 -6.25 3.37 9.53
N ASN A 181 -5.72 4.50 9.05
CA ASN A 181 -5.84 5.76 9.78
C ASN A 181 -7.32 6.17 9.88
N ARG A 182 -7.87 6.17 11.09
CA ARG A 182 -9.30 6.43 11.35
C ARG A 182 -9.76 7.78 10.82
N GLU A 183 -8.96 8.83 10.99
CA GLU A 183 -9.30 10.17 10.51
C GLU A 183 -9.47 10.20 8.98
N LEU A 184 -8.59 9.53 8.25
CA LEU A 184 -8.69 9.41 6.80
C LEU A 184 -9.91 8.58 6.38
N VAL A 185 -10.17 7.46 7.06
CA VAL A 185 -11.34 6.62 6.81
C VAL A 185 -12.64 7.43 6.99
N ASP A 186 -12.75 8.17 8.08
CA ASP A 186 -13.96 8.95 8.37
C ASP A 186 -14.14 10.14 7.41
N LYS A 187 -13.04 10.79 6.98
CA LYS A 187 -13.10 11.93 6.05
C LYS A 187 -13.35 11.51 4.60
N ILE A 188 -12.75 10.42 4.16
CA ILE A 188 -12.82 9.99 2.74
C ILE A 188 -13.96 9.00 2.53
N GLY A 189 -14.15 8.07 3.46
CA GLY A 189 -15.12 6.99 3.37
C GLY A 189 -16.48 7.27 4.01
N TYR A 190 -16.86 8.54 4.21
CA TYR A 190 -18.08 8.93 4.91
C TYR A 190 -19.36 8.40 4.25
N ASP A 191 -19.35 8.15 2.95
CA ASP A 191 -20.44 7.64 2.13
C ASP A 191 -20.15 6.27 1.49
N MET A 192 -19.04 5.61 1.92
CA MET A 192 -18.61 4.32 1.39
C MET A 192 -18.97 3.18 2.34
N ILE A 193 -19.03 1.97 1.80
CA ILE A 193 -19.10 0.75 2.62
C ILE A 193 -17.78 0.58 3.34
N LYS A 194 -17.82 0.53 4.66
CA LYS A 194 -16.65 0.25 5.49
C LYS A 194 -16.44 -1.25 5.64
N GLY A 195 -15.18 -1.69 5.58
CA GLY A 195 -14.88 -3.11 5.71
C GLY A 195 -13.41 -3.44 5.77
N ILE A 196 -13.12 -4.75 5.75
CA ILE A 196 -11.77 -5.30 5.80
C ILE A 196 -11.35 -5.69 4.38
N THR A 197 -10.16 -5.25 3.96
CA THR A 197 -9.59 -5.59 2.66
C THR A 197 -8.43 -6.57 2.83
N ILE A 198 -8.43 -7.65 2.03
CA ILE A 198 -7.34 -8.63 2.03
C ILE A 198 -6.42 -8.36 0.84
N SER A 199 -5.12 -8.28 1.12
CA SER A 199 -4.05 -8.20 0.14
C SER A 199 -3.39 -9.56 0.01
N ALA A 200 -3.52 -10.21 -1.16
CA ALA A 200 -2.97 -11.53 -1.42
C ALA A 200 -1.74 -11.44 -2.34
N PRO A 201 -0.71 -12.31 -2.17
CA PRO A 201 0.54 -12.26 -2.94
C PRO A 201 0.39 -12.73 -4.39
N GLY A 202 -0.81 -12.95 -4.86
CA GLY A 202 -1.10 -13.36 -6.23
C GLY A 202 -2.58 -13.31 -6.56
N PHE A 203 -2.89 -13.17 -7.84
CA PHE A 203 -4.27 -12.98 -8.31
C PHE A 203 -5.09 -14.28 -8.39
N TYR A 204 -4.45 -15.42 -8.69
CA TYR A 204 -5.16 -16.67 -8.91
C TYR A 204 -5.26 -17.54 -7.66
N GLY A 205 -4.32 -18.44 -7.44
CA GLY A 205 -4.33 -19.37 -6.30
C GLY A 205 -4.43 -18.70 -4.94
N PRO A 206 -3.64 -17.65 -4.64
CA PRO A 206 -3.75 -16.95 -3.35
C PRO A 206 -5.10 -16.27 -3.09
N GLN A 207 -5.87 -15.99 -4.14
CA GLN A 207 -7.24 -15.47 -4.03
C GLN A 207 -8.31 -16.54 -4.28
N GLY A 208 -7.95 -17.82 -4.19
CA GLY A 208 -8.89 -18.94 -4.34
C GLY A 208 -9.40 -19.19 -5.78
N ARG A 209 -8.77 -18.59 -6.80
CA ARG A 209 -9.17 -18.81 -8.19
C ARG A 209 -8.55 -20.10 -8.72
N TYR A 210 -9.38 -21.07 -9.01
CA TYR A 210 -9.00 -22.36 -9.57
C TYR A 210 -9.17 -22.33 -11.10
N VAL A 211 -8.07 -22.17 -11.83
CA VAL A 211 -8.07 -22.27 -13.31
C VAL A 211 -7.63 -23.68 -13.73
N ARG A 212 -6.33 -23.95 -13.80
CA ARG A 212 -5.76 -25.27 -14.08
C ARG A 212 -4.94 -25.81 -12.90
N ALA A 213 -4.10 -24.97 -12.32
CA ALA A 213 -3.39 -25.32 -11.10
C ALA A 213 -4.34 -25.21 -9.91
N LYS A 214 -4.51 -26.32 -9.19
CA LYS A 214 -5.42 -26.40 -8.03
C LYS A 214 -4.83 -25.59 -6.86
N PRO A 215 -5.57 -24.61 -6.31
CA PRO A 215 -5.19 -23.94 -5.07
C PRO A 215 -5.03 -24.92 -3.90
N LEU A 216 -4.18 -24.56 -2.93
CA LEU A 216 -3.98 -25.37 -1.72
C LEU A 216 -5.28 -25.56 -0.95
N ASP A 217 -6.03 -24.48 -0.79
CA ASP A 217 -7.34 -24.46 -0.13
C ASP A 217 -8.38 -23.82 -1.05
N ILE A 218 -9.24 -24.66 -1.65
CA ILE A 218 -10.32 -24.22 -2.55
C ILE A 218 -11.50 -23.63 -1.79
N GLU A 219 -11.59 -23.86 -0.47
CA GLU A 219 -12.65 -23.37 0.39
C GLU A 219 -12.27 -22.08 1.13
N LEU A 220 -11.06 -21.58 0.95
CA LEU A 220 -10.54 -20.42 1.69
C LEU A 220 -11.51 -19.22 1.64
N ASN A 221 -12.01 -18.87 0.47
CA ASN A 221 -12.94 -17.75 0.32
C ASN A 221 -14.24 -17.96 1.10
N LYS A 222 -14.78 -19.20 1.17
CA LYS A 222 -15.97 -19.51 1.96
C LYS A 222 -15.68 -19.38 3.46
N LYS A 223 -14.51 -19.82 3.90
CA LYS A 223 -14.05 -19.67 5.29
C LYS A 223 -13.92 -18.20 5.66
N ILE A 224 -13.32 -17.39 4.77
CA ILE A 224 -13.22 -15.93 4.94
C ILE A 224 -14.60 -15.30 5.04
N MET A 225 -15.53 -15.64 4.15
CA MET A 225 -16.90 -15.12 4.16
C MET A 225 -17.64 -15.41 5.48
N SER A 226 -17.38 -16.55 6.09
CA SER A 226 -18.00 -16.99 7.33
C SER A 226 -17.32 -16.51 8.60
N PHE A 227 -16.12 -15.91 8.47
CA PHE A 227 -15.37 -15.40 9.61
C PHE A 227 -16.07 -14.20 10.23
N LYS A 228 -16.24 -14.26 11.55
CA LYS A 228 -16.78 -13.18 12.38
C LYS A 228 -15.88 -13.00 13.60
N TYR A 229 -15.65 -11.77 13.98
CA TYR A 229 -14.80 -11.44 15.11
C TYR A 229 -15.37 -10.25 15.87
N LYS A 230 -15.74 -10.48 17.15
CA LYS A 230 -16.39 -9.52 18.07
C LYS A 230 -17.56 -8.80 17.40
N ASP A 231 -18.77 -9.23 17.71
CA ASP A 231 -20.02 -8.63 17.22
C ASP A 231 -20.19 -7.16 17.66
#